data_4214d859a9665b2b1b8848f3f1b91dd4
#
_entry.id   4214d859a9665b2b1b8848f3f1b91dd4
#
_cell.length_a   1.000
_cell.length_b   1.000
_cell.length_c   1.000
_cell.angle_alpha   90.00
_cell.angle_beta   90.00
_cell.angle_gamma   90.00
#
_symmetry.space_group_name_H-M   'P 1'
#
loop_
_entity.id
_entity.type
_entity.pdbx_description
1 polymer ?
#
loop_
_entity_poly.entity_id
_entity_poly.type
_entity_poly.pdbx_seq_one_letter_code
_entity_poly.pdbx_strand_id
1 'polypeptide(L)'
;MKNLSYLLYFVCIAAAFSASTTEIESLRLRAQDSSAELTASDKAVISKFWSASLDQMLLAKSSKDCVEIRRQLAEQKGDDFLSHYAVAYVAEAKSAIEAAFSDAQRMEEADQQQMIERNLMILTGELKSPDLAPLGLKRLDAEDAVVQYWAFKAVTDPGVVQQLTSDIVGDEKTTEAILTALHKSVSGGVNTQIQKLIVRFCLSFDNPLARDILLLIADGRIEAYRNWSVTDEALDVSVLTALGNVAVLREDPADKSTFGRKFAELYALTIQRYLKGKDSFSKTEIGDSMTVIAEVDQSVLSKTMGIKTGILPSLKRKSGMEREYETLFGDRMRSGLLADKFKFDYGKDASGKPITVPQELGPMSEKSTEQD
;
A
#
# COMPACT_ATOMS: atom_id res chain seq x y z
N MET A 1 21.25 41.55 23.75
CA MET A 1 22.13 40.42 24.09
C MET A 1 21.49 39.07 23.83
N LYS A 2 20.16 38.85 23.95
CA LYS A 2 19.51 37.56 23.65
C LYS A 2 19.68 37.13 22.18
N ASN A 3 19.62 38.04 21.20
CA ASN A 3 19.74 37.71 19.77
C ASN A 3 21.14 37.26 19.36
N LEU A 4 22.20 37.69 20.05
CA LEU A 4 23.57 37.30 19.75
C LEU A 4 23.86 35.84 20.22
N SER A 5 23.27 35.44 21.35
CA SER A 5 23.34 34.07 21.87
C SER A 5 22.68 33.06 20.93
N TYR A 6 21.53 33.39 20.36
CA TYR A 6 20.84 32.54 19.39
C TYR A 6 21.63 32.40 18.08
N LEU A 7 22.23 33.50 17.59
CA LEU A 7 23.04 33.45 16.36
C LEU A 7 24.31 32.59 16.55
N LEU A 8 24.99 32.69 17.70
CA LEU A 8 26.15 31.88 18.03
C LEU A 8 25.78 30.38 18.16
N TYR A 9 24.63 30.10 18.76
CA TYR A 9 24.13 28.73 18.92
C TYR A 9 23.82 28.12 17.56
N PHE A 10 23.15 28.83 16.64
CA PHE A 10 22.87 28.40 15.28
C PHE A 10 24.14 28.16 14.44
N VAL A 11 25.13 29.02 14.56
CA VAL A 11 26.40 28.87 13.84
C VAL A 11 27.20 27.65 14.36
N CYS A 12 27.19 27.39 15.66
CA CYS A 12 27.83 26.21 16.22
C CYS A 12 27.14 24.91 15.81
N ILE A 13 25.81 24.89 15.73
CA ILE A 13 25.04 23.69 15.30
C ILE A 13 25.30 23.44 13.81
N ALA A 14 25.27 24.45 12.95
CA ALA A 14 25.52 24.30 11.52
C ALA A 14 26.95 23.80 11.24
N ALA A 15 27.96 24.27 11.97
CA ALA A 15 29.32 23.81 11.84
C ALA A 15 29.52 22.36 12.34
N ALA A 16 28.89 22.00 13.43
CA ALA A 16 28.93 20.62 13.97
C ALA A 16 28.23 19.62 13.02
N PHE A 17 27.15 20.04 12.37
CA PHE A 17 26.41 19.23 11.41
C PHE A 17 27.23 18.97 10.13
N SER A 18 27.84 19.99 9.58
CA SER A 18 28.67 19.87 8.38
C SER A 18 29.88 18.94 8.61
N ALA A 19 30.52 19.01 9.76
CA ALA A 19 31.59 18.08 10.14
C ALA A 19 31.08 16.64 10.30
N SER A 20 29.91 16.46 10.88
CA SER A 20 29.25 15.16 11.05
C SER A 20 28.85 14.53 9.72
N THR A 21 28.42 15.31 8.74
CA THR A 21 28.05 14.84 7.39
C THR A 21 29.28 14.31 6.64
N THR A 22 30.41 14.99 6.69
CA THR A 22 31.66 14.55 6.08
C THR A 22 32.20 13.26 6.73
N GLU A 23 32.08 13.16 8.05
CA GLU A 23 32.54 12.01 8.82
C GLU A 23 31.71 10.75 8.51
N ILE A 24 30.37 10.87 8.44
CA ILE A 24 29.48 9.75 8.09
C ILE A 24 29.66 9.29 6.64
N GLU A 25 29.85 10.21 5.69
CA GLU A 25 30.11 9.87 4.29
C GLU A 25 31.43 9.11 4.13
N SER A 26 32.50 9.57 4.81
CA SER A 26 33.79 8.88 4.83
C SER A 26 33.68 7.49 5.43
N LEU A 27 32.89 7.33 6.50
CA LEU A 27 32.63 6.03 7.10
C LEU A 27 31.86 5.11 6.14
N ARG A 28 30.79 5.60 5.51
CA ARG A 28 30.00 4.86 4.55
C ARG A 28 30.84 4.33 3.39
N LEU A 29 31.66 5.21 2.76
CA LEU A 29 32.52 4.82 1.65
C LEU A 29 33.56 3.77 2.06
N ARG A 30 34.20 3.94 3.23
CA ARG A 30 35.17 2.96 3.74
C ARG A 30 34.52 1.61 4.06
N ALA A 31 33.29 1.61 4.57
CA ALA A 31 32.59 0.41 4.94
C ALA A 31 31.97 -0.34 3.74
N GLN A 32 31.77 0.31 2.61
CA GLN A 32 31.34 -0.35 1.36
C GLN A 32 32.40 -1.32 0.82
N ASP A 33 33.68 -1.01 1.01
CA ASP A 33 34.79 -1.82 0.51
C ASP A 33 35.25 -2.88 1.52
N SER A 34 34.64 -2.93 2.72
CA SER A 34 35.07 -3.79 3.82
C SER A 34 34.00 -4.78 4.22
N SER A 35 34.33 -6.07 4.24
CA SER A 35 33.53 -7.12 4.87
C SER A 35 33.68 -7.16 6.39
N ALA A 36 34.50 -6.27 6.98
CA ALA A 36 34.73 -6.22 8.42
C ALA A 36 33.56 -5.57 9.14
N GLU A 37 33.26 -6.07 10.34
CA GLU A 37 32.29 -5.46 11.25
C GLU A 37 32.72 -4.04 11.64
N LEU A 38 31.71 -3.17 11.84
CA LEU A 38 31.94 -1.81 12.33
C LEU A 38 32.44 -1.83 13.78
N THR A 39 33.44 -1.00 14.03
CA THR A 39 33.96 -0.80 15.39
C THR A 39 32.98 -0.01 16.27
N ALA A 40 33.18 -0.01 17.56
CA ALA A 40 32.40 0.82 18.48
C ALA A 40 32.52 2.33 18.16
N SER A 41 33.70 2.75 17.68
CA SER A 41 33.91 4.15 17.21
C SER A 41 33.10 4.46 15.96
N ASP A 42 32.99 3.55 15.01
CA ASP A 42 32.20 3.73 13.79
C ASP A 42 30.70 3.85 14.13
N LYS A 43 30.20 2.99 15.03
CA LYS A 43 28.81 3.07 15.52
C LYS A 43 28.53 4.37 16.26
N ALA A 44 29.50 4.89 17.04
CA ALA A 44 29.36 6.19 17.69
C ALA A 44 29.27 7.35 16.70
N VAL A 45 29.97 7.29 15.56
CA VAL A 45 29.82 8.27 14.47
C VAL A 45 28.41 8.25 13.90
N ILE A 46 27.84 7.07 13.63
CA ILE A 46 26.47 6.92 13.14
C ILE A 46 25.48 7.49 14.16
N SER A 47 25.58 7.12 15.43
CA SER A 47 24.69 7.58 16.49
C SER A 47 24.73 9.10 16.65
N LYS A 48 25.93 9.70 16.64
CA LYS A 48 26.12 11.15 16.71
C LYS A 48 25.50 11.88 15.52
N PHE A 49 25.66 11.31 14.31
CA PHE A 49 25.07 11.90 13.09
C PHE A 49 23.54 11.90 13.18
N TRP A 50 22.91 10.77 13.61
CA TRP A 50 21.47 10.67 13.80
C TRP A 50 20.96 11.68 14.84
N SER A 51 21.56 11.73 16.02
CA SER A 51 21.16 12.64 17.09
C SER A 51 21.25 14.09 16.64
N ALA A 52 22.39 14.52 16.08
CA ALA A 52 22.57 15.90 15.63
C ALA A 52 21.58 16.30 14.52
N SER A 53 21.26 15.39 13.59
CA SER A 53 20.33 15.66 12.51
C SER A 53 18.88 15.76 13.01
N LEU A 54 18.48 14.90 13.92
CA LEU A 54 17.11 14.94 14.48
C LEU A 54 16.93 16.10 15.45
N ASP A 55 17.95 16.48 16.22
CA ASP A 55 17.92 17.71 17.05
C ASP A 55 17.66 18.94 16.16
N GLN A 56 18.31 19.02 14.99
CA GLN A 56 18.03 20.08 14.02
C GLN A 56 16.63 20.01 13.45
N MET A 57 16.11 18.80 13.13
CA MET A 57 14.75 18.63 12.65
C MET A 57 13.73 19.10 13.70
N LEU A 58 13.93 18.79 14.99
CA LEU A 58 13.08 19.22 16.09
C LEU A 58 13.07 20.76 16.27
N LEU A 59 14.17 21.41 15.93
CA LEU A 59 14.30 22.88 15.96
C LEU A 59 13.83 23.58 14.68
N ALA A 60 13.54 22.82 13.62
CA ALA A 60 13.14 23.37 12.33
C ALA A 60 11.82 24.17 12.43
N LYS A 61 11.80 25.33 11.78
CA LYS A 61 10.62 26.21 11.73
C LYS A 61 9.91 26.16 10.39
N SER A 62 10.44 25.41 9.43
CA SER A 62 9.84 25.25 8.11
C SER A 62 9.87 23.82 7.62
N SER A 63 8.87 23.45 6.82
CA SER A 63 8.83 22.14 6.16
C SER A 63 10.02 21.95 5.22
N LYS A 64 10.57 23.02 4.62
CA LYS A 64 11.73 22.96 3.75
C LYS A 64 12.97 22.45 4.49
N ASP A 65 13.20 22.96 5.71
CA ASP A 65 14.34 22.54 6.53
C ASP A 65 14.22 21.06 6.92
N CYS A 66 13.01 20.63 7.31
CA CYS A 66 12.75 19.21 7.59
C CYS A 66 13.00 18.32 6.38
N VAL A 67 12.58 18.72 5.18
CA VAL A 67 12.78 17.97 3.94
C VAL A 67 14.28 17.81 3.63
N GLU A 68 15.07 18.87 3.81
CA GLU A 68 16.51 18.83 3.56
C GLU A 68 17.22 17.87 4.53
N ILE A 69 16.92 17.96 5.82
CA ILE A 69 17.49 17.05 6.83
C ILE A 69 17.08 15.60 6.53
N ARG A 70 15.80 15.36 6.23
CA ARG A 70 15.29 14.03 5.89
C ARG A 70 16.01 13.44 4.68
N ARG A 71 16.19 14.23 3.60
CA ARG A 71 16.89 13.82 2.39
C ARG A 71 18.32 13.39 2.72
N GLN A 72 19.04 14.18 3.50
CA GLN A 72 20.41 13.85 3.91
C GLN A 72 20.47 12.55 4.73
N LEU A 73 19.54 12.36 5.67
CA LEU A 73 19.45 11.13 6.46
C LEU A 73 19.14 9.91 5.58
N ALA A 74 18.23 10.03 4.63
CA ALA A 74 17.88 8.92 3.74
C ALA A 74 19.03 8.55 2.78
N GLU A 75 19.75 9.54 2.23
CA GLU A 75 20.88 9.34 1.31
C GLU A 75 22.07 8.65 1.98
N GLN A 76 22.29 8.84 3.27
CA GLN A 76 23.42 8.24 3.98
C GLN A 76 23.21 6.74 4.31
N LYS A 77 22.03 6.18 4.17
CA LYS A 77 21.79 4.74 4.40
C LYS A 77 22.62 3.85 3.44
N GLY A 78 22.82 4.30 2.20
CA GLY A 78 23.40 3.46 1.12
C GLY A 78 22.36 2.49 0.53
N ASP A 79 22.71 1.88 -0.60
CA ASP A 79 21.79 1.01 -1.36
C ASP A 79 21.84 -0.46 -0.94
N ASP A 80 22.98 -0.92 -0.42
CA ASP A 80 23.17 -2.31 0.04
C ASP A 80 22.67 -2.49 1.47
N PHE A 81 21.45 -3.01 1.60
CA PHE A 81 20.82 -3.27 2.91
C PHE A 81 21.45 -4.43 3.70
N LEU A 82 22.33 -5.23 3.08
CA LEU A 82 23.04 -6.34 3.75
C LEU A 82 24.40 -5.89 4.31
N SER A 83 24.88 -4.71 3.97
CA SER A 83 26.15 -4.22 4.48
C SER A 83 26.10 -3.99 5.99
N HIS A 84 27.20 -4.28 6.68
CA HIS A 84 27.33 -4.00 8.12
C HIS A 84 27.04 -2.53 8.46
N TYR A 85 27.38 -1.63 7.55
CA TYR A 85 27.06 -0.21 7.68
C TYR A 85 25.56 0.06 7.66
N ALA A 86 24.84 -0.43 6.64
CA ALA A 86 23.41 -0.18 6.52
C ALA A 86 22.62 -0.77 7.70
N VAL A 87 22.98 -1.97 8.15
CA VAL A 87 22.38 -2.61 9.33
C VAL A 87 22.57 -1.75 10.59
N ALA A 88 23.80 -1.29 10.85
CA ALA A 88 24.08 -0.43 12.00
C ALA A 88 23.40 0.95 11.86
N TYR A 89 23.39 1.51 10.66
CA TYR A 89 22.74 2.79 10.35
C TYR A 89 21.24 2.75 10.65
N VAL A 90 20.56 1.68 10.25
CA VAL A 90 19.12 1.49 10.49
C VAL A 90 18.84 1.20 11.97
N ALA A 91 19.69 0.45 12.66
CA ALA A 91 19.53 0.19 14.09
C ALA A 91 19.59 1.48 14.91
N GLU A 92 20.53 2.38 14.60
CA GLU A 92 20.62 3.72 15.23
C GLU A 92 19.43 4.60 14.82
N ALA A 93 19.02 4.55 13.53
CA ALA A 93 17.85 5.26 13.03
C ALA A 93 16.60 4.96 13.84
N LYS A 94 16.35 3.68 14.12
CA LYS A 94 15.17 3.23 14.89
C LYS A 94 15.11 3.92 16.26
N SER A 95 16.20 3.86 17.02
CA SER A 95 16.27 4.43 18.35
C SER A 95 16.15 5.95 18.33
N ALA A 96 16.83 6.60 17.38
CA ALA A 96 16.83 8.05 17.26
C ALA A 96 15.46 8.60 16.81
N ILE A 97 14.81 7.97 15.82
CA ILE A 97 13.48 8.36 15.34
C ILE A 97 12.43 8.14 16.44
N GLU A 98 12.50 7.04 17.21
CA GLU A 98 11.57 6.80 18.31
C GLU A 98 11.70 7.85 19.41
N ALA A 99 12.93 8.26 19.76
CA ALA A 99 13.17 9.36 20.68
C ALA A 99 12.62 10.69 20.14
N ALA A 100 12.92 11.02 18.88
CA ALA A 100 12.44 12.24 18.24
C ALA A 100 10.90 12.34 18.17
N PHE A 101 10.20 11.24 17.94
CA PHE A 101 8.74 11.20 18.07
C PHE A 101 8.26 11.53 19.48
N SER A 102 8.96 10.99 20.50
CA SER A 102 8.60 11.28 21.89
C SER A 102 8.85 12.74 22.28
N ASP A 103 9.89 13.36 21.72
CA ASP A 103 10.19 14.76 21.92
C ASP A 103 9.23 15.66 21.16
N ALA A 104 8.85 15.31 19.92
CA ALA A 104 7.83 16.03 19.15
C ALA A 104 6.49 16.10 19.91
N GLN A 105 6.07 15.01 20.55
CA GLN A 105 4.82 14.97 21.34
C GLN A 105 4.81 15.91 22.57
N ARG A 106 5.98 16.40 22.99
CA ARG A 106 6.14 17.36 24.12
C ARG A 106 6.17 18.81 23.66
N MET A 107 6.11 19.08 22.35
CA MET A 107 6.13 20.43 21.81
C MET A 107 4.84 21.16 22.16
N GLU A 108 4.97 22.45 22.50
CA GLU A 108 3.83 23.30 22.82
C GLU A 108 3.09 23.80 21.55
N GLU A 109 3.81 23.97 20.44
CA GLU A 109 3.28 24.47 19.18
C GLU A 109 2.73 23.29 18.33
N ALA A 110 1.42 23.13 18.25
CA ALA A 110 0.75 22.02 17.55
C ALA A 110 1.13 21.93 16.07
N ASP A 111 1.23 23.04 15.36
CA ASP A 111 1.60 23.08 13.94
C ASP A 111 3.04 22.59 13.72
N GLN A 112 3.97 22.96 14.60
CA GLN A 112 5.34 22.48 14.56
C GLN A 112 5.40 20.99 14.90
N GLN A 113 4.72 20.54 15.95
CA GLN A 113 4.62 19.15 16.31
C GLN A 113 4.15 18.32 15.11
N GLN A 114 3.03 18.69 14.49
CA GLN A 114 2.46 17.98 13.34
C GLN A 114 3.43 17.95 12.15
N MET A 115 4.10 19.08 11.86
CA MET A 115 5.11 19.15 10.81
C MET A 115 6.26 18.18 11.05
N ILE A 116 6.77 18.09 12.28
CA ILE A 116 7.87 17.20 12.67
C ILE A 116 7.40 15.74 12.59
N GLU A 117 6.26 15.37 13.17
CA GLU A 117 5.73 14.00 13.15
C GLU A 117 5.53 13.48 11.72
N ARG A 118 5.00 14.32 10.81
CA ARG A 118 4.88 13.99 9.39
C ARG A 118 6.25 13.69 8.77
N ASN A 119 7.26 14.53 9.02
CA ASN A 119 8.58 14.34 8.44
C ASN A 119 9.32 13.12 9.03
N LEU A 120 9.17 12.83 10.32
CA LEU A 120 9.69 11.62 10.95
C LEU A 120 9.04 10.35 10.35
N MET A 121 7.73 10.38 10.08
CA MET A 121 7.06 9.23 9.50
C MET A 121 7.44 9.02 8.02
N ILE A 122 7.58 10.11 7.26
CA ILE A 122 8.11 10.06 5.89
C ILE A 122 9.52 9.48 5.88
N LEU A 123 10.41 9.95 6.77
CA LEU A 123 11.77 9.43 6.91
C LEU A 123 11.77 7.92 7.19
N THR A 124 10.91 7.47 8.12
CA THR A 124 10.75 6.04 8.43
C THR A 124 10.43 5.23 7.17
N GLY A 125 9.55 5.73 6.31
CA GLY A 125 9.20 5.08 5.04
C GLY A 125 10.31 5.15 3.99
N GLU A 126 11.05 6.25 3.91
CA GLU A 126 12.16 6.43 2.95
C GLU A 126 13.35 5.53 3.25
N LEU A 127 13.54 5.12 4.49
CA LEU A 127 14.58 4.18 4.89
C LEU A 127 14.32 2.74 4.47
N LYS A 128 13.10 2.38 4.10
CA LYS A 128 12.71 1.08 3.49
C LYS A 128 13.31 -0.12 4.21
N SER A 129 13.17 -0.21 5.53
CA SER A 129 13.71 -1.31 6.32
C SER A 129 12.64 -1.95 7.20
N PRO A 130 12.53 -3.30 7.25
CA PRO A 130 11.61 -4.00 8.14
C PRO A 130 11.90 -3.75 9.62
N ASP A 131 13.15 -3.42 10.00
CA ASP A 131 13.50 -3.09 11.38
C ASP A 131 12.77 -1.84 11.91
N LEU A 132 12.33 -0.98 11.00
CA LEU A 132 11.56 0.23 11.31
C LEU A 132 10.04 -0.02 11.30
N ALA A 133 9.58 -1.21 10.91
CA ALA A 133 8.17 -1.54 10.89
C ALA A 133 7.45 -1.26 12.22
N PRO A 134 8.03 -1.50 13.41
CA PRO A 134 7.38 -1.17 14.68
C PRO A 134 7.01 0.31 14.83
N LEU A 135 7.76 1.23 14.22
CA LEU A 135 7.46 2.68 14.23
C LEU A 135 6.21 2.99 13.38
N GLY A 136 6.10 2.35 12.20
CA GLY A 136 4.93 2.44 11.35
C GLY A 136 3.71 1.79 12.00
N LEU A 137 3.83 0.56 12.52
CA LEU A 137 2.74 -0.18 13.15
C LEU A 137 2.08 0.58 14.31
N LYS A 138 2.85 1.34 15.08
CA LYS A 138 2.33 2.20 16.17
C LYS A 138 1.46 3.37 15.67
N ARG A 139 1.46 3.66 14.35
CA ARG A 139 0.84 4.88 13.76
C ARG A 139 -0.13 4.58 12.62
N LEU A 140 -0.53 3.33 12.43
CA LEU A 140 -1.53 2.98 11.42
C LEU A 140 -2.90 3.60 11.70
N ASP A 141 -3.19 3.91 12.98
CA ASP A 141 -4.44 4.52 13.44
C ASP A 141 -4.26 6.04 13.70
N ALA A 142 -3.21 6.69 13.15
CA ALA A 142 -2.97 8.11 13.37
C ALA A 142 -4.11 8.96 12.78
N GLU A 143 -4.55 9.98 13.52
CA GLU A 143 -5.57 10.93 13.06
C GLU A 143 -5.09 11.78 11.87
N ASP A 144 -3.81 12.12 11.84
CA ASP A 144 -3.20 12.82 10.72
C ASP A 144 -3.08 11.89 9.51
N ALA A 145 -3.82 12.21 8.44
CA ALA A 145 -3.87 11.40 7.23
C ALA A 145 -2.50 11.21 6.54
N VAL A 146 -1.58 12.19 6.67
CA VAL A 146 -0.23 12.08 6.10
C VAL A 146 0.60 11.11 6.93
N VAL A 147 0.56 11.23 8.26
CA VAL A 147 1.23 10.29 9.17
C VAL A 147 0.70 8.88 8.95
N GLN A 148 -0.62 8.71 8.90
CA GLN A 148 -1.27 7.43 8.64
C GLN A 148 -0.81 6.82 7.31
N TYR A 149 -0.90 7.57 6.20
CA TYR A 149 -0.50 7.09 4.88
C TYR A 149 0.98 6.63 4.86
N TRP A 150 1.88 7.43 5.44
CA TRP A 150 3.29 7.09 5.49
C TRP A 150 3.61 5.96 6.46
N ALA A 151 2.80 5.77 7.51
CA ALA A 151 2.89 4.60 8.38
C ALA A 151 2.59 3.30 7.61
N PHE A 152 1.50 3.28 6.81
CA PHE A 152 1.22 2.16 5.92
C PHE A 152 2.34 1.98 4.89
N LYS A 153 2.80 3.07 4.27
CA LYS A 153 3.89 3.00 3.29
C LYS A 153 5.18 2.45 3.89
N ALA A 154 5.52 2.83 5.13
CA ALA A 154 6.72 2.35 5.81
C ALA A 154 6.72 0.84 6.04
N VAL A 155 5.54 0.22 6.24
CA VAL A 155 5.44 -1.24 6.45
C VAL A 155 5.17 -2.03 5.17
N THR A 156 4.72 -1.37 4.10
CA THR A 156 4.34 -2.03 2.84
C THR A 156 5.23 -1.66 1.64
N ASP A 157 6.30 -0.87 1.84
CA ASP A 157 7.20 -0.46 0.75
C ASP A 157 7.82 -1.67 0.07
N PRO A 158 7.98 -1.67 -1.27
CA PRO A 158 8.63 -2.75 -1.99
C PRO A 158 10.04 -3.11 -1.47
N GLY A 159 10.81 -2.13 -0.96
CA GLY A 159 12.11 -2.38 -0.36
C GLY A 159 12.01 -3.13 0.99
N VAL A 160 10.94 -2.92 1.76
CA VAL A 160 10.63 -3.72 2.96
C VAL A 160 10.23 -5.13 2.55
N VAL A 161 9.34 -5.27 1.55
CA VAL A 161 8.93 -6.56 1.01
C VAL A 161 10.13 -7.37 0.54
N GLN A 162 11.04 -6.77 -0.24
CA GLN A 162 12.25 -7.43 -0.72
C GLN A 162 13.09 -8.01 0.41
N GLN A 163 13.24 -7.29 1.51
CA GLN A 163 13.99 -7.76 2.67
C GLN A 163 13.23 -8.86 3.42
N LEU A 164 11.91 -8.73 3.63
CA LEU A 164 11.09 -9.73 4.30
C LEU A 164 10.98 -11.05 3.53
N THR A 165 11.07 -11.02 2.20
CA THR A 165 11.04 -12.21 1.33
C THR A 165 12.42 -12.77 1.01
N SER A 166 13.48 -12.16 1.52
CA SER A 166 14.87 -12.62 1.33
C SER A 166 15.16 -13.84 2.20
N ASP A 167 15.80 -14.86 1.63
CA ASP A 167 16.26 -16.04 2.37
C ASP A 167 17.30 -15.72 3.46
N ILE A 168 17.93 -14.54 3.39
CA ILE A 168 19.01 -14.13 4.31
C ILE A 168 18.47 -13.33 5.51
N VAL A 169 17.47 -12.45 5.25
CA VAL A 169 16.97 -11.44 6.22
C VAL A 169 15.52 -11.70 6.59
N GLY A 170 14.86 -12.61 5.87
CA GLY A 170 13.43 -12.89 6.02
C GLY A 170 13.06 -13.11 7.49
N ASP A 171 12.12 -12.31 7.99
CA ASP A 171 11.61 -12.39 9.35
C ASP A 171 10.10 -12.68 9.31
N GLU A 172 9.78 -13.94 9.49
CA GLU A 172 8.39 -14.42 9.56
C GLU A 172 7.58 -13.70 10.64
N LYS A 173 8.19 -13.44 11.79
CA LYS A 173 7.54 -12.78 12.92
C LYS A 173 7.16 -11.34 12.59
N THR A 174 8.06 -10.59 11.95
CA THR A 174 7.77 -9.23 11.50
C THR A 174 6.71 -9.25 10.40
N THR A 175 6.78 -10.19 9.44
CA THR A 175 5.75 -10.36 8.41
C THR A 175 4.37 -10.62 9.00
N GLU A 176 4.27 -11.54 9.96
CA GLU A 176 3.00 -11.87 10.64
C GLU A 176 2.46 -10.67 11.45
N ALA A 177 3.32 -9.93 12.13
CA ALA A 177 2.92 -8.72 12.86
C ALA A 177 2.36 -7.65 11.91
N ILE A 178 3.00 -7.44 10.75
CA ILE A 178 2.51 -6.51 9.74
C ILE A 178 1.16 -6.99 9.19
N LEU A 179 1.05 -8.24 8.74
CA LEU A 179 -0.21 -8.78 8.20
C LEU A 179 -1.34 -8.69 9.22
N THR A 180 -1.10 -9.02 10.49
CA THR A 180 -2.10 -8.90 11.56
C THR A 180 -2.60 -7.47 11.72
N ALA A 181 -1.69 -6.50 11.70
CA ALA A 181 -2.04 -5.09 11.81
C ALA A 181 -2.81 -4.59 10.58
N LEU A 182 -2.40 -5.00 9.37
CA LEU A 182 -3.08 -4.65 8.12
C LEU A 182 -4.49 -5.25 8.06
N HIS A 183 -4.67 -6.50 8.49
CA HIS A 183 -5.99 -7.13 8.58
C HIS A 183 -6.92 -6.35 9.50
N LYS A 184 -6.44 -5.97 10.70
CA LYS A 184 -7.21 -5.13 11.63
C LYS A 184 -7.59 -3.80 11.00
N SER A 185 -6.65 -3.13 10.33
CA SER A 185 -6.89 -1.83 9.70
C SER A 185 -7.93 -1.91 8.56
N VAL A 186 -7.86 -2.94 7.70
CA VAL A 186 -8.85 -3.15 6.64
C VAL A 186 -10.23 -3.41 7.22
N SER A 187 -10.33 -4.22 8.27
CA SER A 187 -11.58 -4.48 8.99
C SER A 187 -12.18 -3.22 9.62
N GLY A 188 -11.34 -2.27 10.03
CA GLY A 188 -11.76 -0.96 10.56
C GLY A 188 -12.14 0.07 9.50
N GLY A 189 -11.87 -0.20 8.22
CA GLY A 189 -12.17 0.68 7.11
C GLY A 189 -11.06 1.71 6.87
N VAL A 190 -10.13 1.41 5.96
CA VAL A 190 -9.10 2.34 5.49
C VAL A 190 -9.44 2.87 4.09
N ASN A 191 -8.92 4.05 3.75
CA ASN A 191 -9.16 4.65 2.43
C ASN A 191 -8.55 3.84 1.28
N THR A 192 -9.02 4.11 0.06
CA THR A 192 -8.66 3.35 -1.15
C THR A 192 -7.16 3.43 -1.49
N GLN A 193 -6.48 4.54 -1.20
CA GLN A 193 -5.04 4.68 -1.44
C GLN A 193 -4.23 3.75 -0.53
N ILE A 194 -4.64 3.63 0.73
CA ILE A 194 -4.05 2.67 1.68
C ILE A 194 -4.36 1.24 1.24
N GLN A 195 -5.59 0.94 0.82
CA GLN A 195 -5.95 -0.39 0.30
C GLN A 195 -5.06 -0.81 -0.87
N LYS A 196 -4.68 0.10 -1.78
CA LYS A 196 -3.74 -0.19 -2.87
C LYS A 196 -2.37 -0.64 -2.36
N LEU A 197 -1.84 0.01 -1.32
CA LEU A 197 -0.58 -0.40 -0.69
C LEU A 197 -0.69 -1.81 -0.10
N ILE A 198 -1.78 -2.06 0.63
CA ILE A 198 -2.04 -3.35 1.28
C ILE A 198 -2.17 -4.48 0.26
N VAL A 199 -2.95 -4.28 -0.82
CA VAL A 199 -3.11 -5.29 -1.89
C VAL A 199 -1.77 -5.68 -2.49
N ARG A 200 -0.90 -4.70 -2.79
CA ARG A 200 0.43 -4.95 -3.33
C ARG A 200 1.31 -5.75 -2.36
N PHE A 201 1.27 -5.38 -1.09
CA PHE A 201 2.01 -6.09 -0.04
C PHE A 201 1.54 -7.55 0.07
N CYS A 202 0.23 -7.79 0.18
CA CYS A 202 -0.34 -9.13 0.32
C CYS A 202 0.02 -10.06 -0.85
N LEU A 203 0.15 -9.54 -2.07
CA LEU A 203 0.55 -10.32 -3.24
C LEU A 203 1.97 -10.90 -3.16
N SER A 204 2.82 -10.35 -2.32
CA SER A 204 4.21 -10.78 -2.19
C SER A 204 4.39 -11.96 -1.24
N PHE A 205 3.34 -12.35 -0.50
CA PHE A 205 3.43 -13.38 0.52
C PHE A 205 2.45 -14.53 0.28
N ASP A 206 2.98 -15.74 0.34
CA ASP A 206 2.15 -16.96 0.40
C ASP A 206 1.73 -17.23 1.86
N ASN A 207 0.77 -16.44 2.34
CA ASN A 207 0.32 -16.47 3.72
C ASN A 207 -1.22 -16.48 3.79
N PRO A 208 -1.86 -17.34 4.60
CA PRO A 208 -3.32 -17.36 4.76
C PRO A 208 -3.91 -16.00 5.12
N LEU A 209 -3.27 -15.26 6.04
CA LEU A 209 -3.76 -13.96 6.47
C LEU A 209 -3.67 -12.91 5.34
N ALA A 210 -2.63 -12.98 4.49
CA ALA A 210 -2.56 -12.12 3.29
C ALA A 210 -3.72 -12.39 2.34
N ARG A 211 -4.11 -13.66 2.17
CA ARG A 211 -5.26 -14.06 1.35
C ARG A 211 -6.58 -13.56 1.95
N ASP A 212 -6.75 -13.68 3.27
CA ASP A 212 -7.95 -13.19 3.96
C ASP A 212 -8.09 -11.67 3.81
N ILE A 213 -7.00 -10.92 3.89
CA ILE A 213 -7.00 -9.47 3.64
C ILE A 213 -7.48 -9.15 2.22
N LEU A 214 -6.98 -9.87 1.21
CA LEU A 214 -7.41 -9.66 -0.19
C LEU A 214 -8.89 -9.94 -0.38
N LEU A 215 -9.43 -11.00 0.23
CA LEU A 215 -10.86 -11.32 0.19
C LEU A 215 -11.69 -10.26 0.92
N LEU A 216 -11.23 -9.78 2.07
CA LEU A 216 -11.91 -8.73 2.83
C LEU A 216 -11.99 -7.41 2.04
N ILE A 217 -10.91 -7.01 1.37
CA ILE A 217 -10.93 -5.84 0.49
C ILE A 217 -11.89 -6.05 -0.69
N ALA A 218 -11.86 -7.23 -1.31
CA ALA A 218 -12.76 -7.58 -2.42
C ALA A 218 -14.24 -7.52 -1.97
N ASP A 219 -14.58 -8.05 -0.79
CA ASP A 219 -15.93 -8.01 -0.23
C ASP A 219 -16.39 -6.57 0.02
N GLY A 220 -15.53 -5.72 0.56
CA GLY A 220 -15.81 -4.30 0.72
C GLY A 220 -16.06 -3.59 -0.62
N ARG A 221 -15.29 -3.94 -1.67
CA ARG A 221 -15.52 -3.40 -3.02
C ARG A 221 -16.83 -3.89 -3.62
N ILE A 222 -17.15 -5.19 -3.50
CA ILE A 222 -18.42 -5.78 -3.96
C ILE A 222 -19.60 -5.05 -3.29
N GLU A 223 -19.53 -4.81 -1.99
CA GLU A 223 -20.59 -4.09 -1.25
C GLU A 223 -20.70 -2.63 -1.71
N ALA A 224 -19.58 -1.94 -1.95
CA ALA A 224 -19.59 -0.59 -2.48
C ALA A 224 -20.26 -0.52 -3.89
N TYR A 225 -20.02 -1.53 -4.76
CA TYR A 225 -20.73 -1.62 -6.05
C TYR A 225 -22.23 -1.80 -5.85
N ARG A 226 -22.66 -2.72 -4.98
CA ARG A 226 -24.07 -2.98 -4.70
C ARG A 226 -24.82 -1.75 -4.23
N ASN A 227 -24.14 -0.90 -3.47
CA ASN A 227 -24.65 0.35 -2.93
C ASN A 227 -24.43 1.58 -3.85
N TRP A 228 -23.85 1.41 -5.04
CA TRP A 228 -23.48 2.49 -5.96
C TRP A 228 -22.54 3.55 -5.34
N SER A 229 -21.80 3.19 -4.28
CA SER A 229 -20.92 4.07 -3.51
C SER A 229 -19.45 3.90 -3.86
N VAL A 230 -19.14 3.33 -5.03
CA VAL A 230 -17.76 3.10 -5.47
C VAL A 230 -17.04 4.41 -5.68
N THR A 231 -15.88 4.55 -5.06
CA THR A 231 -14.90 5.62 -5.27
C THR A 231 -13.59 5.02 -5.74
N ASP A 232 -12.78 5.78 -6.50
CA ASP A 232 -11.45 5.36 -6.96
C ASP A 232 -11.45 3.96 -7.62
N GLU A 233 -12.12 3.85 -8.76
CA GLU A 233 -12.24 2.58 -9.51
C GLU A 233 -10.87 1.98 -9.91
N ALA A 234 -9.79 2.78 -9.94
CA ALA A 234 -8.44 2.28 -10.19
C ALA A 234 -7.93 1.27 -9.12
N LEU A 235 -8.53 1.26 -7.91
CA LEU A 235 -8.27 0.21 -6.92
C LEU A 235 -8.73 -1.16 -7.45
N ASP A 236 -9.84 -1.22 -8.18
CA ASP A 236 -10.43 -2.48 -8.65
C ASP A 236 -9.50 -3.23 -9.62
N VAL A 237 -8.71 -2.50 -10.42
CA VAL A 237 -7.66 -3.13 -11.24
C VAL A 237 -6.67 -3.89 -10.36
N SER A 238 -6.21 -3.28 -9.28
CA SER A 238 -5.26 -3.90 -8.36
C SER A 238 -5.88 -5.12 -7.64
N VAL A 239 -7.11 -4.98 -7.16
CA VAL A 239 -7.83 -6.07 -6.47
C VAL A 239 -8.12 -7.22 -7.43
N LEU A 240 -8.66 -6.95 -8.63
CA LEU A 240 -8.95 -7.97 -9.64
C LEU A 240 -7.66 -8.66 -10.12
N THR A 241 -6.56 -7.91 -10.28
CA THR A 241 -5.26 -8.50 -10.59
C THR A 241 -4.80 -9.45 -9.47
N ALA A 242 -4.97 -9.05 -8.22
CA ALA A 242 -4.62 -9.88 -7.07
C ALA A 242 -5.44 -11.17 -7.01
N LEU A 243 -6.76 -11.05 -7.10
CA LEU A 243 -7.68 -12.19 -7.09
C LEU A 243 -7.38 -13.15 -8.25
N GLY A 244 -7.16 -12.60 -9.45
CA GLY A 244 -6.85 -13.37 -10.65
C GLY A 244 -5.53 -14.14 -10.55
N ASN A 245 -4.48 -13.51 -10.03
CA ASN A 245 -3.18 -14.13 -9.80
C ASN A 245 -3.30 -15.29 -8.80
N VAL A 246 -3.97 -15.09 -7.66
CA VAL A 246 -4.16 -16.15 -6.67
C VAL A 246 -4.98 -17.29 -7.26
N ALA A 247 -6.08 -17.03 -7.98
CA ALA A 247 -6.90 -18.06 -8.60
C ALA A 247 -6.15 -18.90 -9.63
N VAL A 248 -5.14 -18.34 -10.32
CA VAL A 248 -4.36 -19.09 -11.33
C VAL A 248 -3.18 -19.80 -10.71
N LEU A 249 -2.44 -19.16 -9.80
CA LEU A 249 -1.16 -19.67 -9.31
C LEU A 249 -1.29 -20.73 -8.20
N ARG A 250 -2.43 -20.77 -7.51
CA ARG A 250 -2.64 -21.75 -6.44
C ARG A 250 -2.91 -23.13 -6.99
N GLU A 251 -2.45 -24.14 -6.26
CA GLU A 251 -2.75 -25.54 -6.56
C GLU A 251 -4.02 -26.01 -5.85
N ASP A 252 -4.31 -25.48 -4.65
CA ASP A 252 -5.49 -25.83 -3.87
C ASP A 252 -6.79 -25.49 -4.63
N PRO A 253 -7.65 -26.49 -4.92
CA PRO A 253 -8.92 -26.27 -5.60
C PRO A 253 -9.89 -25.36 -4.85
N ALA A 254 -9.86 -25.35 -3.51
CA ALA A 254 -10.72 -24.51 -2.70
C ALA A 254 -10.32 -23.03 -2.81
N ASP A 255 -9.02 -22.73 -2.76
CA ASP A 255 -8.49 -21.38 -3.01
C ASP A 255 -8.83 -20.94 -4.44
N LYS A 256 -8.56 -21.76 -5.46
CA LYS A 256 -8.91 -21.46 -6.86
C LYS A 256 -10.38 -21.09 -7.03
N SER A 257 -11.26 -21.90 -6.47
CA SER A 257 -12.71 -21.67 -6.53
C SER A 257 -13.11 -20.37 -5.80
N THR A 258 -12.59 -20.14 -4.60
CA THR A 258 -12.92 -18.97 -3.78
C THR A 258 -12.46 -17.67 -4.45
N PHE A 259 -11.19 -17.61 -4.86
CA PHE A 259 -10.63 -16.41 -5.49
C PHE A 259 -11.19 -16.18 -6.91
N GLY A 260 -11.42 -17.28 -7.67
CA GLY A 260 -12.06 -17.21 -8.98
C GLY A 260 -13.49 -16.69 -8.89
N ARG A 261 -14.27 -17.12 -7.90
CA ARG A 261 -15.61 -16.60 -7.65
C ARG A 261 -15.59 -15.12 -7.27
N LYS A 262 -14.73 -14.72 -6.33
CA LYS A 262 -14.62 -13.29 -5.92
C LYS A 262 -14.19 -12.38 -7.07
N PHE A 263 -13.24 -12.85 -7.89
CA PHE A 263 -12.89 -12.17 -9.13
C PHE A 263 -14.11 -11.99 -10.04
N ALA A 264 -14.86 -13.07 -10.28
CA ALA A 264 -16.01 -13.04 -11.16
C ALA A 264 -17.13 -12.12 -10.61
N GLU A 265 -17.44 -12.17 -9.31
CA GLU A 265 -18.42 -11.30 -8.66
C GLU A 265 -18.06 -9.82 -8.80
N LEU A 266 -16.83 -9.44 -8.46
CA LEU A 266 -16.39 -8.05 -8.52
C LEU A 266 -16.33 -7.55 -9.97
N TYR A 267 -15.76 -8.33 -10.89
CA TYR A 267 -15.65 -7.91 -12.29
C TYR A 267 -17.01 -7.83 -12.98
N ALA A 268 -17.94 -8.75 -12.65
CA ALA A 268 -19.31 -8.67 -13.14
C ALA A 268 -19.99 -7.37 -12.70
N LEU A 269 -19.85 -6.98 -11.44
CA LEU A 269 -20.41 -5.74 -10.91
C LEU A 269 -19.78 -4.50 -11.58
N THR A 270 -18.48 -4.52 -11.86
CA THR A 270 -17.81 -3.46 -12.63
C THR A 270 -18.41 -3.27 -14.00
N ILE A 271 -18.65 -4.37 -14.75
CA ILE A 271 -19.27 -4.31 -16.07
C ILE A 271 -20.75 -3.91 -15.97
N GLN A 272 -21.49 -4.46 -15.00
CA GLN A 272 -22.90 -4.09 -14.78
C GLN A 272 -23.06 -2.60 -14.45
N ARG A 273 -22.16 -2.04 -13.61
CA ARG A 273 -22.15 -0.61 -13.30
C ARG A 273 -21.95 0.24 -14.55
N TYR A 274 -21.01 -0.14 -15.42
CA TYR A 274 -20.83 0.51 -16.71
C TYR A 274 -22.09 0.43 -17.60
N LEU A 275 -22.69 -0.76 -17.74
CA LEU A 275 -23.87 -0.96 -18.58
C LEU A 275 -25.09 -0.21 -18.10
N LYS A 276 -25.36 -0.23 -16.77
CA LYS A 276 -26.53 0.41 -16.16
C LYS A 276 -26.33 1.91 -15.90
N GLY A 277 -25.08 2.35 -15.71
CA GLY A 277 -24.74 3.73 -15.37
C GLY A 277 -24.48 4.64 -16.57
N LYS A 278 -24.27 4.08 -17.78
CA LYS A 278 -23.82 4.82 -18.97
C LYS A 278 -24.65 6.05 -19.33
N ASP A 279 -25.95 6.06 -19.01
CA ASP A 279 -26.87 7.16 -19.32
C ASP A 279 -26.98 8.20 -18.18
N SER A 280 -26.44 7.88 -16.99
CA SER A 280 -26.53 8.69 -15.77
C SER A 280 -25.17 9.21 -15.29
N PHE A 281 -24.09 8.61 -15.74
CA PHE A 281 -22.73 8.96 -15.33
C PHE A 281 -22.15 10.11 -16.13
N SER A 282 -21.27 10.87 -15.50
CA SER A 282 -20.39 11.83 -16.18
C SER A 282 -19.46 11.12 -17.16
N LYS A 283 -18.93 11.88 -18.12
CA LYS A 283 -17.95 11.35 -19.09
C LYS A 283 -16.69 10.79 -18.40
N THR A 284 -16.30 11.37 -17.27
CA THR A 284 -15.15 10.90 -16.48
C THR A 284 -15.45 9.54 -15.87
N GLU A 285 -16.57 9.37 -15.18
CA GLU A 285 -16.97 8.09 -14.58
C GLU A 285 -17.10 6.97 -15.61
N ILE A 286 -17.66 7.27 -16.79
CA ILE A 286 -17.71 6.31 -17.90
C ILE A 286 -16.30 5.95 -18.36
N GLY A 287 -15.41 6.95 -18.51
CA GLY A 287 -14.02 6.75 -18.91
C GLY A 287 -13.24 5.89 -17.92
N ASP A 288 -13.41 6.13 -16.62
CA ASP A 288 -12.78 5.38 -15.55
C ASP A 288 -13.24 3.91 -15.55
N SER A 289 -14.55 3.67 -15.60
CA SER A 289 -15.12 2.32 -15.71
C SER A 289 -14.62 1.57 -16.95
N MET A 290 -14.60 2.25 -18.12
CA MET A 290 -14.07 1.65 -19.35
C MET A 290 -12.58 1.30 -19.24
N THR A 291 -11.80 2.13 -18.57
CA THR A 291 -10.37 1.91 -18.35
C THR A 291 -10.16 0.67 -17.48
N VAL A 292 -10.87 0.54 -16.37
CA VAL A 292 -10.80 -0.62 -15.49
C VAL A 292 -11.17 -1.90 -16.26
N ILE A 293 -12.29 -1.90 -16.96
CA ILE A 293 -12.75 -3.06 -17.75
C ILE A 293 -11.70 -3.45 -18.78
N ALA A 294 -11.14 -2.48 -19.52
CA ALA A 294 -10.13 -2.73 -20.54
C ALA A 294 -8.82 -3.28 -19.96
N GLU A 295 -8.37 -2.73 -18.86
CA GLU A 295 -7.11 -3.15 -18.21
C GLU A 295 -7.23 -4.56 -17.62
N VAL A 296 -8.34 -4.87 -16.97
CA VAL A 296 -8.62 -6.22 -16.46
C VAL A 296 -8.72 -7.24 -17.58
N ASP A 297 -9.39 -6.92 -18.69
CA ASP A 297 -9.48 -7.79 -19.85
C ASP A 297 -8.10 -8.12 -20.43
N GLN A 298 -7.24 -7.12 -20.59
CA GLN A 298 -5.92 -7.29 -21.17
C GLN A 298 -4.93 -7.97 -20.23
N SER A 299 -4.86 -7.52 -18.98
CA SER A 299 -3.81 -7.93 -18.03
C SER A 299 -4.20 -9.21 -17.27
N VAL A 300 -5.45 -9.35 -16.88
CA VAL A 300 -5.88 -10.47 -16.05
C VAL A 300 -6.49 -11.57 -16.89
N LEU A 301 -7.59 -11.30 -17.61
CA LEU A 301 -8.25 -12.35 -18.39
C LEU A 301 -7.34 -12.91 -19.47
N SER A 302 -6.76 -12.05 -20.31
CA SER A 302 -5.96 -12.49 -21.44
C SER A 302 -4.58 -12.99 -21.03
N LYS A 303 -3.78 -12.20 -20.31
CA LYS A 303 -2.38 -12.56 -20.00
C LYS A 303 -2.27 -13.56 -18.86
N THR A 304 -2.98 -13.34 -17.75
CA THR A 304 -2.86 -14.18 -16.55
C THR A 304 -3.70 -15.44 -16.67
N MET A 305 -4.97 -15.33 -17.06
CA MET A 305 -5.90 -16.45 -17.11
C MET A 305 -5.93 -17.18 -18.46
N GLY A 306 -5.40 -16.58 -19.52
CA GLY A 306 -5.44 -17.17 -20.88
C GLY A 306 -6.84 -17.22 -21.48
N ILE A 307 -7.78 -16.38 -21.01
CA ILE A 307 -9.15 -16.30 -21.50
C ILE A 307 -9.22 -15.22 -22.57
N LYS A 308 -9.62 -15.60 -23.79
CA LYS A 308 -9.87 -14.65 -24.88
C LYS A 308 -11.31 -14.20 -24.85
N THR A 309 -11.53 -12.90 -24.87
CA THR A 309 -12.86 -12.24 -24.84
C THR A 309 -13.03 -11.28 -26.00
N GLY A 310 -14.28 -10.88 -26.27
CA GLY A 310 -14.62 -9.78 -27.17
C GLY A 310 -14.90 -8.48 -26.42
N ILE A 311 -14.56 -8.33 -25.14
CA ILE A 311 -14.85 -7.17 -24.29
C ILE A 311 -14.27 -5.88 -24.88
N LEU A 312 -12.97 -5.84 -25.18
CA LEU A 312 -12.33 -4.66 -25.76
C LEU A 312 -12.93 -4.22 -27.09
N PRO A 313 -13.15 -5.12 -28.08
CA PRO A 313 -13.87 -4.76 -29.29
C PRO A 313 -15.29 -4.24 -29.02
N SER A 314 -15.99 -4.80 -28.03
CA SER A 314 -17.36 -4.40 -27.68
C SER A 314 -17.40 -3.04 -27.00
N LEU A 315 -16.45 -2.72 -26.12
CA LEU A 315 -16.27 -1.37 -25.54
C LEU A 315 -16.06 -0.32 -26.65
N LYS A 316 -15.15 -0.59 -27.59
CA LYS A 316 -14.87 0.33 -28.70
C LYS A 316 -16.09 0.57 -29.61
N ARG A 317 -16.85 -0.48 -29.88
CA ARG A 317 -18.06 -0.40 -30.74
C ARG A 317 -19.28 0.08 -29.96
N LYS A 318 -19.23 0.16 -28.64
CA LYS A 318 -20.35 0.46 -27.74
C LYS A 318 -21.57 -0.47 -27.95
N SER A 319 -21.30 -1.71 -28.38
CA SER A 319 -22.31 -2.72 -28.62
C SER A 319 -21.77 -4.13 -28.41
N GLY A 320 -22.65 -5.06 -28.04
CA GLY A 320 -22.30 -6.47 -27.84
C GLY A 320 -21.69 -6.79 -26.48
N MET A 321 -21.64 -5.85 -25.55
CA MET A 321 -21.06 -6.07 -24.22
C MET A 321 -21.91 -7.06 -23.39
N GLU A 322 -23.22 -7.03 -23.56
CA GLU A 322 -24.14 -7.96 -22.89
C GLU A 322 -23.84 -9.42 -23.26
N ARG A 323 -23.57 -9.69 -24.56
CA ARG A 323 -23.19 -11.02 -25.02
C ARG A 323 -21.86 -11.49 -24.47
N GLU A 324 -20.86 -10.59 -24.41
CA GLU A 324 -19.56 -10.91 -23.82
C GLU A 324 -19.69 -11.16 -22.32
N TYR A 325 -20.55 -10.40 -21.62
CA TYR A 325 -20.89 -10.59 -20.23
C TYR A 325 -21.47 -12.01 -19.99
N GLU A 326 -22.51 -12.39 -20.75
CA GLU A 326 -23.13 -13.72 -20.65
C GLU A 326 -22.13 -14.84 -20.94
N THR A 327 -21.27 -14.66 -21.93
CA THR A 327 -20.21 -15.64 -22.26
C THR A 327 -19.24 -15.82 -21.08
N LEU A 328 -18.86 -14.76 -20.42
CA LEU A 328 -17.84 -14.78 -19.37
C LEU A 328 -18.41 -15.25 -18.02
N PHE A 329 -19.60 -14.80 -17.66
CA PHE A 329 -20.19 -15.03 -16.34
C PHE A 329 -21.32 -16.05 -16.33
N GLY A 330 -21.88 -16.38 -17.47
CA GLY A 330 -23.01 -17.29 -17.62
C GLY A 330 -24.34 -16.60 -17.88
N ASP A 331 -25.34 -17.40 -18.17
CA ASP A 331 -26.76 -17.04 -18.25
C ASP A 331 -27.58 -17.98 -17.35
N ARG A 332 -28.92 -17.81 -17.34
CA ARG A 332 -29.82 -18.65 -16.52
C ARG A 332 -29.78 -20.14 -16.83
N MET A 333 -29.25 -20.51 -18.00
CA MET A 333 -29.21 -21.87 -18.51
C MET A 333 -27.83 -22.51 -18.48
N ARG A 334 -26.76 -21.70 -18.46
CA ARG A 334 -25.38 -22.15 -18.62
C ARG A 334 -24.44 -21.36 -17.71
N SER A 335 -23.46 -22.06 -17.15
CA SER A 335 -22.32 -21.47 -16.48
C SER A 335 -21.43 -20.70 -17.46
N GLY A 336 -20.77 -19.64 -16.98
CA GLY A 336 -19.84 -18.86 -17.79
C GLY A 336 -18.41 -19.44 -17.76
N LEU A 337 -17.57 -18.92 -18.66
CA LEU A 337 -16.18 -19.35 -18.80
C LEU A 337 -15.38 -19.30 -17.49
N LEU A 338 -15.64 -18.31 -16.63
CA LEU A 338 -14.93 -18.18 -15.33
C LEU A 338 -15.36 -19.28 -14.36
N ALA A 339 -16.65 -19.55 -14.23
CA ALA A 339 -17.17 -20.60 -13.37
C ALA A 339 -16.67 -21.97 -13.82
N ASP A 340 -16.65 -22.25 -15.13
CA ASP A 340 -16.13 -23.49 -15.69
C ASP A 340 -14.63 -23.66 -15.47
N LYS A 341 -13.86 -22.58 -15.61
CA LYS A 341 -12.40 -22.60 -15.43
C LYS A 341 -11.99 -22.82 -13.98
N PHE A 342 -12.61 -22.13 -13.04
CA PHE A 342 -12.24 -22.16 -11.63
C PHE A 342 -13.13 -23.08 -10.77
N LYS A 343 -14.12 -23.75 -11.37
CA LYS A 343 -14.98 -24.77 -10.75
C LYS A 343 -15.74 -24.22 -9.53
N PHE A 344 -16.42 -23.09 -9.70
CA PHE A 344 -17.28 -22.50 -8.68
C PHE A 344 -18.72 -22.32 -9.18
N ASP A 345 -19.65 -22.14 -8.25
CA ASP A 345 -20.96 -21.54 -8.46
C ASP A 345 -21.08 -20.22 -7.67
N TYR A 346 -22.08 -19.39 -7.99
CA TYR A 346 -22.30 -18.13 -7.28
C TYR A 346 -23.13 -18.31 -5.99
N GLY A 347 -23.22 -19.52 -5.47
CA GLY A 347 -23.99 -19.90 -4.30
C GLY A 347 -25.19 -20.78 -4.66
N LYS A 348 -26.12 -20.91 -3.71
CA LYS A 348 -27.33 -21.73 -3.89
C LYS A 348 -28.56 -20.86 -3.69
N ASP A 349 -29.59 -21.12 -4.46
CA ASP A 349 -30.90 -20.51 -4.26
C ASP A 349 -31.66 -21.11 -3.04
N ALA A 350 -32.84 -20.60 -2.76
CA ALA A 350 -33.67 -21.07 -1.64
C ALA A 350 -34.07 -22.57 -1.76
N SER A 351 -33.99 -23.15 -2.94
CA SER A 351 -34.24 -24.59 -3.17
C SER A 351 -32.96 -25.46 -3.08
N GLY A 352 -31.80 -24.83 -2.82
CA GLY A 352 -30.49 -25.51 -2.78
C GLY A 352 -29.85 -25.74 -4.15
N LYS A 353 -30.44 -25.23 -5.24
CA LYS A 353 -29.89 -25.35 -6.59
C LYS A 353 -28.77 -24.34 -6.81
N PRO A 354 -27.66 -24.72 -7.49
CA PRO A 354 -26.58 -23.78 -7.80
C PRO A 354 -27.05 -22.57 -8.62
N ILE A 355 -26.58 -21.39 -8.21
CA ILE A 355 -26.77 -20.12 -8.96
C ILE A 355 -25.67 -20.05 -10.01
N THR A 356 -26.04 -19.93 -11.29
CA THR A 356 -25.12 -19.98 -12.43
C THR A 356 -24.63 -18.60 -12.87
N VAL A 357 -25.24 -17.53 -12.36
CA VAL A 357 -24.92 -16.14 -12.72
C VAL A 357 -24.61 -15.30 -11.47
N PRO A 358 -23.72 -14.30 -11.58
CA PRO A 358 -23.50 -13.38 -10.46
C PRO A 358 -24.77 -12.59 -10.13
N GLN A 359 -24.86 -12.13 -8.89
CA GLN A 359 -25.94 -11.27 -8.45
C GLN A 359 -26.05 -10.03 -9.33
N GLU A 360 -27.27 -9.71 -9.75
CA GLU A 360 -27.54 -8.53 -10.53
C GLU A 360 -27.45 -7.26 -9.69
N LEU A 361 -26.76 -6.24 -10.22
CA LEU A 361 -26.68 -4.92 -9.60
C LEU A 361 -28.09 -4.30 -9.58
N GLY A 362 -28.54 -3.89 -8.42
CA GLY A 362 -29.83 -3.20 -8.25
C GLY A 362 -29.90 -1.88 -9.06
N PRO A 363 -31.08 -1.28 -9.18
CA PRO A 363 -31.21 0.05 -9.77
C PRO A 363 -30.41 1.07 -8.93
N MET A 364 -29.85 2.07 -9.60
CA MET A 364 -29.26 3.22 -8.90
C MET A 364 -30.39 3.96 -8.17
N SER A 365 -30.33 4.03 -6.83
CA SER A 365 -31.26 4.88 -6.08
C SER A 365 -31.03 6.32 -6.55
N GLU A 366 -32.12 7.03 -6.86
CA GLU A 366 -32.06 8.46 -7.14
C GLU A 366 -31.33 9.12 -5.97
N LYS A 367 -30.14 9.68 -6.23
CA LYS A 367 -29.46 10.54 -5.26
C LYS A 367 -30.47 11.62 -4.92
N SER A 368 -30.90 11.69 -3.65
CA SER A 368 -31.64 12.83 -3.16
C SER A 368 -30.83 14.07 -3.53
N THR A 369 -31.33 14.83 -4.48
CA THR A 369 -30.84 16.14 -4.90
C THR A 369 -31.20 17.16 -3.82
N GLU A 370 -30.65 16.94 -2.60
CA GLU A 370 -30.72 17.87 -1.48
C GLU A 370 -29.34 17.94 -0.87
N GLN A 371 -28.52 18.78 -1.48
CA GLN A 371 -27.49 19.55 -0.80
C GLN A 371 -27.01 20.65 -1.78
N ASP A 372 -27.81 21.74 -1.81
CA ASP A 372 -27.32 23.07 -2.15
C ASP A 372 -26.47 23.63 -0.97
#